data_2814b7eb301a602346f8f5ed3c872877
#
_entry.id   2814b7eb301a602346f8f5ed3c872877
#
_cell.length_a   1.000
_cell.length_b   1.000
_cell.length_c   1.000
_cell.angle_alpha   90.00
_cell.angle_beta   90.00
_cell.angle_gamma   90.00
#
_symmetry.space_group_name_H-M   'P 1'
#
loop_
_entity.id
_entity.type
_entity.pdbx_description
1 polymer ?
#
loop_
_entity_poly.entity_id
_entity_poly.type
_entity_poly.pdbx_seq_one_letter_code
_entity_poly.pdbx_strand_id
1 'polypeptide(L)'
;MTYCIGYWLEKGLVLASDSRTNAGVDYISTYSKMYSFQPAPDRLFVILAAGSLATTHAVISWIRRDLDRPADLEAGAGKDLRHCDYLFEAAAYVGRVSVAVQKENEESLRQAG
;
A
#
# COMPACT_ATOMS: atom_id res chain seq x y z
N MET A 1 4.77 -15.87 6.70
CA MET A 1 3.34 -16.03 6.44
C MET A 1 2.55 -14.84 7.02
N THR A 2 1.61 -14.31 6.28
CA THR A 2 0.84 -13.15 6.73
C THR A 2 -0.63 -13.50 6.78
N TYR A 3 -1.29 -13.06 7.84
CA TYR A 3 -2.73 -13.22 8.01
C TYR A 3 -3.38 -11.84 8.03
N CYS A 4 -4.24 -11.59 7.06
CA CYS A 4 -5.01 -10.35 6.96
C CYS A 4 -6.49 -10.72 6.91
N ILE A 5 -7.33 -9.99 7.65
CA ILE A 5 -8.74 -10.28 7.72
C ILE A 5 -9.56 -9.00 7.78
N GLY A 6 -10.72 -9.03 7.14
CA GLY A 6 -11.69 -7.96 7.21
C GLY A 6 -13.06 -8.51 7.51
N TYR A 7 -13.79 -7.83 8.40
CA TYR A 7 -15.18 -8.16 8.71
C TYR A 7 -16.05 -6.95 8.43
N TRP A 8 -17.10 -7.17 7.66
CA TRP A 8 -18.12 -6.17 7.45
C TRP A 8 -19.26 -6.42 8.42
N LEU A 9 -19.39 -5.54 9.41
CA LEU A 9 -20.42 -5.60 10.43
C LEU A 9 -21.47 -4.54 10.18
N GLU A 10 -22.61 -4.68 10.84
CA GLU A 10 -23.70 -3.70 10.72
C GLU A 10 -23.26 -2.29 11.08
N LYS A 11 -22.40 -2.15 12.07
CA LYS A 11 -21.96 -0.83 12.57
C LYS A 11 -20.64 -0.36 11.97
N GLY A 12 -20.05 -1.13 11.09
CA GLY A 12 -18.79 -0.72 10.48
C GLY A 12 -17.93 -1.87 10.00
N LEU A 13 -16.71 -1.55 9.66
CA LEU A 13 -15.73 -2.48 9.13
C LEU A 13 -14.62 -2.68 10.14
N VAL A 14 -14.28 -3.94 10.43
CA VAL A 14 -13.15 -4.29 11.28
C VAL A 14 -12.07 -4.91 10.42
N LEU A 15 -10.85 -4.39 10.54
CA LEU A 15 -9.69 -4.89 9.80
C LEU A 15 -8.62 -5.29 10.80
N ALA A 16 -7.98 -6.42 10.54
CA ALA A 16 -6.94 -6.93 11.41
C ALA A 16 -5.85 -7.62 10.60
N SER A 17 -4.62 -7.54 11.08
CA SER A 17 -3.50 -8.29 10.51
C SER A 17 -2.60 -8.78 11.62
N ASP A 18 -1.82 -9.83 11.33
CA ASP A 18 -0.72 -10.17 12.22
C ASP A 18 0.41 -9.16 12.02
N SER A 19 1.44 -9.25 12.87
CA SER A 19 2.57 -8.32 12.83
C SER A 19 3.92 -9.02 12.87
N ARG A 20 3.94 -10.34 12.75
CA ARG A 20 5.19 -11.10 12.80
C ARG A 20 5.73 -11.39 11.42
N THR A 21 7.02 -11.19 11.28
CA THR A 21 7.78 -11.59 10.10
C THR A 21 8.88 -12.54 10.55
N ASN A 22 8.96 -13.69 9.89
CA ASN A 22 9.96 -14.70 10.17
C ASN A 22 10.96 -14.74 9.01
N ALA A 23 12.18 -14.28 9.27
CA ALA A 23 13.23 -14.21 8.25
C ALA A 23 14.39 -15.12 8.63
N GLY A 24 14.16 -16.44 8.63
CA GLY A 24 15.14 -17.43 9.01
C GLY A 24 14.89 -18.03 10.39
N VAL A 25 15.72 -18.98 10.79
CA VAL A 25 15.46 -19.87 11.93
C VAL A 25 15.40 -19.13 13.26
N ASP A 26 16.14 -18.02 13.40
CA ASP A 26 16.22 -17.30 14.67
C ASP A 26 15.85 -15.82 14.57
N TYR A 27 15.26 -15.42 13.43
CA TYR A 27 14.97 -14.00 13.19
C TYR A 27 13.47 -13.75 13.15
N ILE A 28 12.93 -13.36 14.27
CA ILE A 28 11.52 -12.95 14.36
C ILE A 28 11.51 -11.44 14.58
N SER A 29 10.89 -10.73 13.66
CA SER A 29 10.70 -9.28 13.75
C SER A 29 9.22 -8.95 13.78
N THR A 30 8.88 -7.85 14.42
CA THR A 30 7.51 -7.38 14.50
C THR A 30 7.34 -6.13 13.65
N TYR A 31 6.40 -6.16 12.70
CA TYR A 31 6.10 -5.04 11.82
C TYR A 31 4.59 -4.85 11.72
N SER A 32 4.17 -3.61 11.61
CA SER A 32 2.79 -3.36 11.22
C SER A 32 2.62 -3.74 9.74
N LYS A 33 1.61 -4.55 9.46
CA LYS A 33 1.20 -4.92 8.10
C LYS A 33 -0.07 -4.19 7.69
N MET A 34 -0.46 -3.21 8.48
CA MET A 34 -1.64 -2.39 8.25
C MET A 34 -1.22 -0.94 8.17
N TYR A 35 -1.67 -0.27 7.13
CA TYR A 35 -1.35 1.13 6.86
C TYR A 35 -2.64 1.89 6.62
N SER A 36 -2.74 3.09 7.18
CA SER A 36 -3.92 3.92 7.00
C SER A 36 -3.56 5.25 6.39
N PHE A 37 -4.43 5.76 5.52
CA PHE A 37 -4.28 7.04 4.86
C PHE A 37 -5.59 7.79 4.92
N GLN A 38 -5.55 9.03 5.36
CA GLN A 38 -6.72 9.90 5.35
C GLN A 38 -6.41 11.14 4.51
N PRO A 39 -6.51 11.00 3.17
CA PRO A 39 -6.15 12.10 2.26
C PRO A 39 -7.14 13.27 2.27
N ALA A 40 -8.32 13.06 2.82
CA ALA A 40 -9.36 14.10 2.96
C ALA A 40 -10.22 13.79 4.18
N PRO A 41 -10.92 14.77 4.75
CA PRO A 41 -11.76 14.52 5.92
C PRO A 41 -12.89 13.53 5.69
N ASP A 42 -13.31 13.35 4.44
CA ASP A 42 -14.45 12.51 4.08
C ASP A 42 -14.06 11.08 3.70
N ARG A 43 -12.79 10.71 3.79
CA ARG A 43 -12.36 9.39 3.33
C ARG A 43 -11.16 8.86 4.12
N LEU A 44 -11.19 7.58 4.36
CA LEU A 44 -10.12 6.85 5.02
C LEU A 44 -9.85 5.56 4.24
N PHE A 45 -8.58 5.31 3.95
CA PHE A 45 -8.16 4.06 3.32
C PHE A 45 -7.29 3.27 4.27
N VAL A 46 -7.53 1.97 4.32
CA VAL A 46 -6.69 1.04 5.06
C VAL A 46 -6.17 -0.01 4.09
N ILE A 47 -4.86 -0.22 4.12
CA ILE A 47 -4.18 -1.19 3.28
C ILE A 47 -3.59 -2.27 4.18
N LEU A 48 -3.96 -3.51 3.93
CA LEU A 48 -3.36 -4.68 4.56
C LEU A 48 -2.41 -5.31 3.55
N ALA A 49 -1.20 -5.64 3.97
CA ALA A 49 -0.16 -6.10 3.07
C ALA A 49 0.39 -7.47 3.46
N ALA A 50 0.69 -8.26 2.45
CA ALA A 50 1.32 -9.57 2.59
C ALA A 50 2.41 -9.72 1.52
N GLY A 51 3.41 -10.53 1.78
CA GLY A 51 4.49 -10.81 0.86
C GLY A 51 5.77 -10.07 1.21
N SER A 52 6.48 -9.58 0.20
CA SER A 52 7.77 -8.91 0.39
C SER A 52 7.62 -7.61 1.17
N LEU A 53 8.34 -7.52 2.28
CA LEU A 53 8.36 -6.31 3.11
C LEU A 53 8.98 -5.13 2.34
N ALA A 54 10.06 -5.38 1.60
CA ALA A 54 10.72 -4.35 0.81
C ALA A 54 9.79 -3.77 -0.25
N THR A 55 9.09 -4.62 -0.98
CA THR A 55 8.12 -4.17 -1.99
C THR A 55 6.97 -3.39 -1.34
N THR A 56 6.46 -3.89 -0.22
CA THR A 56 5.39 -3.22 0.52
C THR A 56 5.81 -1.82 0.95
N HIS A 57 6.99 -1.68 1.55
CA HIS A 57 7.50 -0.38 1.98
C HIS A 57 7.69 0.59 0.82
N ALA A 58 8.15 0.09 -0.33
CA ALA A 58 8.30 0.92 -1.53
C ALA A 58 6.95 1.42 -2.03
N VAL A 59 5.94 0.55 -2.05
CA VAL A 59 4.58 0.93 -2.46
C VAL A 59 4.01 1.99 -1.51
N ILE A 60 4.11 1.78 -0.22
CA ILE A 60 3.59 2.71 0.78
C ILE A 60 4.31 4.06 0.69
N SER A 61 5.62 4.06 0.53
CA SER A 61 6.40 5.29 0.37
C SER A 61 5.99 6.06 -0.88
N TRP A 62 5.74 5.36 -1.97
CA TRP A 62 5.25 5.96 -3.21
C TRP A 62 3.90 6.65 -3.02
N ILE A 63 2.96 5.97 -2.35
CA ILE A 63 1.64 6.53 -2.05
C ILE A 63 1.78 7.78 -1.19
N ARG A 64 2.62 7.75 -0.15
CA ARG A 64 2.86 8.92 0.70
C ARG A 64 3.44 10.08 -0.09
N ARG A 65 4.37 9.81 -0.98
CA ARG A 65 4.96 10.84 -1.85
C ARG A 65 3.89 11.51 -2.70
N ASP A 66 3.01 10.71 -3.31
CA ASP A 66 1.94 11.24 -4.15
C ASP A 66 0.96 12.11 -3.34
N LEU A 67 0.68 11.72 -2.11
CA LEU A 67 -0.21 12.49 -1.24
C LEU A 67 0.43 13.78 -0.71
N ASP A 68 1.76 13.85 -0.66
CA ASP A 68 2.48 15.05 -0.26
C ASP A 68 2.60 16.07 -1.39
N ARG A 69 2.35 15.68 -2.63
CA ARG A 69 2.39 16.60 -3.77
C ARG A 69 1.17 17.51 -3.77
N PRO A 70 1.34 18.79 -4.16
CA PRO A 70 0.18 19.67 -4.33
C PRO A 70 -0.80 19.13 -5.36
N ALA A 71 -2.08 19.27 -5.07
CA ALA A 71 -3.15 18.70 -5.87
C ALA A 71 -3.22 19.24 -7.31
N ASP A 72 -2.64 20.42 -7.54
CA ASP A 72 -2.72 21.11 -8.83
C ASP A 72 -1.62 20.73 -9.81
N LEU A 73 -0.65 19.93 -9.41
CA LEU A 73 0.51 19.68 -10.26
C LEU A 73 0.27 18.63 -11.34
N GLU A 74 -0.95 18.12 -11.46
CA GLU A 74 -1.05 16.97 -12.33
C GLU A 74 -2.33 16.74 -13.08
N ALA A 75 -2.51 17.44 -14.12
CA ALA A 75 -3.54 17.15 -15.09
C ALA A 75 -3.31 15.86 -15.88
N GLY A 76 -2.24 15.11 -15.62
CA GLY A 76 -1.92 13.95 -16.45
C GLY A 76 -1.63 12.65 -15.76
N ALA A 77 -1.46 12.65 -14.44
CA ALA A 77 -0.95 11.49 -13.72
C ALA A 77 -2.01 10.52 -13.19
N GLY A 78 -3.24 10.67 -13.59
CA GLY A 78 -4.30 9.84 -13.09
C GLY A 78 -4.73 10.21 -11.67
N LYS A 79 -5.78 9.56 -11.21
CA LYS A 79 -6.35 9.87 -9.90
C LYS A 79 -5.58 9.15 -8.80
N ASP A 80 -5.08 9.90 -7.84
CA ASP A 80 -4.55 9.34 -6.61
C ASP A 80 -5.67 9.12 -5.58
N LEU A 81 -5.32 8.75 -4.34
CA LEU A 81 -6.32 8.47 -3.31
C LEU A 81 -7.17 9.68 -2.92
N ARG A 82 -6.71 10.91 -3.20
CA ARG A 82 -7.48 12.13 -2.93
C ARG A 82 -8.65 12.32 -3.89
N HIS A 83 -8.53 11.79 -5.09
CA HIS A 83 -9.43 12.07 -6.20
C HIS A 83 -10.27 10.87 -6.65
N CYS A 84 -10.15 9.74 -5.96
CA CYS A 84 -10.94 8.55 -6.27
C CYS A 84 -12.38 8.73 -5.82
N ASP A 85 -13.31 8.46 -6.72
CA ASP A 85 -14.74 8.51 -6.41
C ASP A 85 -15.26 7.14 -5.94
N TYR A 86 -14.61 6.07 -6.35
CA TYR A 86 -15.03 4.70 -6.05
C TYR A 86 -13.84 3.88 -5.56
N LEU A 87 -14.14 2.84 -4.77
CA LEU A 87 -13.11 1.97 -4.23
C LEU A 87 -12.29 1.27 -5.33
N PHE A 88 -12.92 0.88 -6.42
CA PHE A 88 -12.16 0.22 -7.51
C PHE A 88 -11.13 1.14 -8.14
N GLU A 89 -11.36 2.45 -8.13
CA GLU A 89 -10.37 3.42 -8.62
C GLU A 89 -9.17 3.49 -7.69
N ALA A 90 -9.41 3.47 -6.38
CA ALA A 90 -8.35 3.41 -5.38
C ALA A 90 -7.53 2.12 -5.52
N ALA A 91 -8.21 0.99 -5.69
CA ALA A 91 -7.54 -0.30 -5.89
C ALA A 91 -6.70 -0.31 -7.17
N ALA A 92 -7.22 0.28 -8.24
CA ALA A 92 -6.49 0.39 -9.51
C ALA A 92 -5.23 1.25 -9.37
N TYR A 93 -5.32 2.36 -8.64
CA TYR A 93 -4.17 3.21 -8.35
C TYR A 93 -3.08 2.45 -7.60
N VAL A 94 -3.46 1.76 -6.50
CA VAL A 94 -2.50 0.97 -5.72
C VAL A 94 -1.87 -0.13 -6.59
N GLY A 95 -2.67 -0.75 -7.45
CA GLY A 95 -2.19 -1.76 -8.40
C GLY A 95 -1.14 -1.20 -9.37
N ARG A 96 -1.37 0.00 -9.91
CA ARG A 96 -0.38 0.66 -10.80
C ARG A 96 0.92 0.97 -10.07
N VAL A 97 0.84 1.43 -8.83
CA VAL A 97 2.02 1.69 -8.01
C VAL A 97 2.79 0.37 -7.76
N SER A 98 2.09 -0.69 -7.42
CA SER A 98 2.69 -2.01 -7.24
C SER A 98 3.44 -2.50 -8.46
N VAL A 99 2.83 -2.37 -9.64
CA VAL A 99 3.47 -2.78 -10.90
C VAL A 99 4.72 -1.94 -11.17
N ALA A 100 4.65 -0.63 -10.95
CA ALA A 100 5.79 0.26 -11.15
C ALA A 100 6.96 -0.09 -10.24
N VAL A 101 6.69 -0.38 -8.99
CA VAL A 101 7.72 -0.81 -8.02
C VAL A 101 8.36 -2.12 -8.46
N GLN A 102 7.56 -3.09 -8.89
CA GLN A 102 8.08 -4.38 -9.34
C GLN A 102 8.96 -4.24 -10.59
N LYS A 103 8.57 -3.36 -11.52
CA LYS A 103 9.39 -3.11 -12.72
C LYS A 103 10.73 -2.48 -12.38
N GLU A 104 10.75 -1.52 -11.46
CA GLU A 104 12.01 -0.92 -11.00
C GLU A 104 12.92 -1.96 -10.37
N ASN A 105 12.37 -2.86 -9.57
CA ASN A 105 13.14 -3.93 -8.94
C ASN A 105 13.73 -4.89 -9.97
N GLU A 106 12.97 -5.24 -11.01
CA GLU A 106 13.45 -6.09 -12.08
C GLU A 106 14.61 -5.45 -12.85
N GLU A 107 14.50 -4.16 -13.18
CA GLU A 107 15.57 -3.43 -13.85
C GLU A 107 16.84 -3.38 -13.00
N SER A 108 16.69 -3.11 -11.72
CA SER A 108 17.84 -3.09 -10.80
C SER A 108 18.55 -4.44 -10.76
N LEU A 109 17.78 -5.52 -10.72
CA LEU A 109 18.35 -6.88 -10.73
C LEU A 109 19.06 -7.22 -12.04
N ARG A 110 18.53 -6.77 -13.18
CA ARG A 110 19.17 -6.97 -14.48
C ARG A 110 20.48 -6.20 -14.58
N GLN A 111 20.53 -4.98 -14.06
CA GLN A 111 21.75 -4.16 -14.10
C GLN A 111 22.81 -4.68 -13.13
N ALA A 112 22.41 -5.29 -12.04
CA ALA A 112 23.33 -5.85 -11.05
C ALA A 112 23.87 -7.24 -11.43
N GLY A 113 23.21 -7.91 -12.33
CA GLY A 113 23.62 -9.22 -12.81
C GLY A 113 24.42 -9.09 -14.08
#